data_abda4ff7c726095f10c34dc9f39e1084
#
_entry.id   abda4ff7c726095f10c34dc9f39e1084
#
_cell.length_a   1.000
_cell.length_b   1.000
_cell.length_c   1.000
_cell.angle_alpha   90.00
_cell.angle_beta   90.00
_cell.angle_gamma   90.00
#
_symmetry.space_group_name_H-M   'P 1'
#
loop_
_entity.id
_entity.type
_entity.pdbx_description
1 polymer ?
#
loop_
_entity_poly.entity_id
_entity_poly.type
_entity_poly.pdbx_seq_one_letter_code
_entity_poly.pdbx_strand_id
1 'polypeptide(L)'
;MEFLGDRVLGLVIANFLFDKFSEESEGDLALRLSELVSGKKVLEISNKLDLKKIILLTNGNRSKAVNDGILIDTLEALIGAIFIDGGLIKTKKFILDNWEKLALNYKTPPKDSKSLLQEWAMANNFNMPI
;
A
#
# COMPACT_ATOMS: atom_id res chain seq x y z
N MET A 1 -12.10 8.48 -9.05
CA MET A 1 -10.72 8.84 -8.67
C MET A 1 -10.03 7.78 -7.85
N GLU A 2 -10.63 7.36 -6.75
CA GLU A 2 -10.07 6.35 -5.84
C GLU A 2 -9.77 5.03 -6.54
N PHE A 3 -10.71 4.56 -7.35
CA PHE A 3 -10.53 3.34 -8.13
C PHE A 3 -9.29 3.42 -9.03
N LEU A 4 -9.14 4.53 -9.76
CA LEU A 4 -7.99 4.74 -10.64
C LEU A 4 -6.69 4.84 -9.83
N GLY A 5 -6.70 5.60 -8.73
CA GLY A 5 -5.54 5.76 -7.86
C GLY A 5 -5.05 4.44 -7.28
N ASP A 6 -5.97 3.59 -6.84
CA ASP A 6 -5.63 2.26 -6.33
C ASP A 6 -4.93 1.40 -7.40
N ARG A 7 -5.42 1.43 -8.63
CA ARG A 7 -4.81 0.67 -9.74
C ARG A 7 -3.43 1.21 -10.12
N VAL A 8 -3.28 2.52 -10.13
CA VAL A 8 -1.99 3.16 -10.44
C VAL A 8 -0.97 2.87 -9.33
N LEU A 9 -1.39 2.95 -8.07
CA LEU A 9 -0.54 2.57 -6.94
C LEU A 9 -0.05 1.14 -7.09
N GLY A 10 -0.96 0.22 -7.34
CA GLY A 10 -0.62 -1.20 -7.54
C GLY A 10 0.37 -1.41 -8.67
N LEU A 11 0.17 -0.75 -9.81
CA LEU A 11 1.08 -0.84 -10.96
C LEU A 11 2.48 -0.33 -10.63
N VAL A 12 2.57 0.84 -10.03
CA VAL A 12 3.87 1.47 -9.71
C VAL A 12 4.64 0.62 -8.70
N ILE A 13 3.99 0.18 -7.63
CA ILE A 13 4.63 -0.66 -6.62
C ILE A 13 5.01 -2.03 -7.20
N ALA A 14 4.15 -2.66 -7.99
CA ALA A 14 4.46 -3.92 -8.65
C ALA A 14 5.69 -3.79 -9.56
N ASN A 15 5.76 -2.74 -10.35
CA ASN A 15 6.92 -2.48 -11.21
C ASN A 15 8.20 -2.27 -10.40
N PHE A 16 8.13 -1.49 -9.33
CA PHE A 16 9.26 -1.27 -8.43
C PHE A 16 9.75 -2.59 -7.82
N LEU A 17 8.84 -3.43 -7.32
CA LEU A 17 9.18 -4.71 -6.72
C LEU A 17 9.79 -5.68 -7.73
N PHE A 18 9.24 -5.73 -8.93
CA PHE A 18 9.75 -6.57 -10.00
C PHE A 18 11.21 -6.23 -10.33
N ASP A 19 11.53 -4.97 -10.40
CA ASP A 19 12.89 -4.50 -10.68
C ASP A 19 13.85 -4.70 -9.50
N LYS A 20 13.38 -4.44 -8.28
CA LYS A 20 14.22 -4.46 -7.08
C LYS A 20 14.48 -5.86 -6.53
N PHE A 21 13.49 -6.72 -6.61
CA PHE A 21 13.52 -8.09 -6.09
C PHE A 21 13.39 -9.10 -7.22
N SER A 22 14.18 -8.92 -8.28
CA SER A 22 14.10 -9.69 -9.53
C SER A 22 14.33 -11.20 -9.36
N GLU A 23 14.99 -11.61 -8.29
CA GLU A 23 15.26 -13.02 -8.00
C GLU A 23 14.15 -13.73 -7.21
N GLU A 24 13.14 -12.98 -6.78
CA GLU A 24 12.04 -13.55 -6.01
C GLU A 24 10.96 -14.17 -6.92
N SER A 25 10.24 -15.14 -6.37
CA SER A 25 9.10 -15.75 -7.06
C SER A 25 7.93 -14.76 -7.19
N GLU A 26 7.02 -15.06 -8.13
CA GLU A 26 5.78 -14.27 -8.26
C GLU A 26 4.96 -14.27 -6.97
N GLY A 27 4.93 -15.40 -6.25
CA GLY A 27 4.23 -15.50 -4.97
C GLY A 27 4.81 -14.57 -3.92
N ASP A 28 6.13 -14.49 -3.82
CA ASP A 28 6.82 -13.61 -2.89
C ASP A 28 6.61 -12.13 -3.25
N LEU A 29 6.69 -11.80 -4.54
CA LEU A 29 6.39 -10.44 -5.01
C LEU A 29 4.94 -10.04 -4.73
N ALA A 30 4.00 -10.96 -4.89
CA ALA A 30 2.59 -10.73 -4.58
C ALA A 30 2.36 -10.46 -3.09
N LEU A 31 3.06 -11.15 -2.21
CA LEU A 31 3.00 -10.91 -0.76
C LEU A 31 3.52 -9.51 -0.41
N ARG A 32 4.63 -9.10 -1.01
CA ARG A 32 5.16 -7.74 -0.82
C ARG A 32 4.19 -6.68 -1.30
N LEU A 33 3.64 -6.87 -2.49
CA LEU A 33 2.66 -5.93 -3.07
C LEU A 33 1.44 -5.80 -2.18
N SER A 34 0.85 -6.92 -1.77
CA SER A 34 -0.34 -6.95 -0.93
C SER A 34 -0.14 -6.16 0.37
N GLU A 35 1.02 -6.31 1.01
CA GLU A 35 1.34 -5.57 2.24
C GLU A 35 1.49 -4.07 1.97
N LEU A 36 2.22 -3.70 0.93
CA LEU A 36 2.54 -2.29 0.64
C LEU A 36 1.34 -1.47 0.19
N VAL A 37 0.37 -2.09 -0.49
CA VAL A 37 -0.85 -1.41 -0.94
C VAL A 37 -2.04 -1.64 -0.02
N SER A 38 -1.83 -2.30 1.12
CA SER A 38 -2.88 -2.55 2.11
C SER A 38 -3.46 -1.25 2.65
N GLY A 39 -4.71 -1.30 3.12
CA GLY A 39 -5.33 -0.16 3.79
C GLY A 39 -4.51 0.38 4.94
N LYS A 40 -3.87 -0.52 5.70
CA LYS A 40 -2.97 -0.14 6.80
C LYS A 40 -1.79 0.72 6.34
N LYS A 41 -1.14 0.35 5.24
CA LYS A 41 0.00 1.12 4.71
C LYS A 41 -0.44 2.42 4.05
N VAL A 42 -1.53 2.39 3.31
CA VAL A 42 -2.12 3.61 2.73
C VAL A 42 -2.48 4.59 3.84
N LEU A 43 -3.08 4.12 4.94
CA LEU A 43 -3.39 4.95 6.10
C LEU A 43 -2.11 5.54 6.75
N GLU A 44 -1.07 4.73 6.90
CA GLU A 44 0.22 5.18 7.44
C GLU A 44 0.79 6.34 6.62
N ILE A 45 0.76 6.22 5.29
CA ILE A 45 1.23 7.28 4.39
C ILE A 45 0.30 8.52 4.47
N SER A 46 -1.02 8.32 4.53
CA SER A 46 -1.98 9.42 4.70
C SER A 46 -1.70 10.23 5.95
N ASN A 47 -1.42 9.56 7.06
CA ASN A 47 -1.08 10.22 8.32
C ASN A 47 0.26 10.96 8.23
N LYS A 48 1.24 10.37 7.58
CA LYS A 48 2.54 11.00 7.36
C LYS A 48 2.44 12.27 6.52
N LEU A 49 1.51 12.31 5.58
CA LEU A 49 1.24 13.47 4.72
C LEU A 49 0.30 14.50 5.36
N ASP A 50 -0.18 14.26 6.58
CA ASP A 50 -1.13 15.13 7.29
C ASP A 50 -2.42 15.39 6.51
N LEU A 51 -2.93 14.40 5.77
CA LEU A 51 -4.14 14.57 4.96
C LEU A 51 -5.37 14.90 5.79
N LYS A 52 -5.45 14.40 7.02
CA LYS A 52 -6.54 14.74 7.95
C LYS A 52 -6.65 16.25 8.16
N LYS A 53 -5.53 16.92 8.37
CA LYS A 53 -5.46 18.36 8.55
C LYS A 53 -5.96 19.10 7.30
N ILE A 54 -5.55 18.65 6.12
CA ILE A 54 -5.94 19.24 4.84
C ILE A 54 -7.45 19.08 4.63
N ILE A 55 -8.01 17.91 4.89
CA ILE A 55 -9.44 17.64 4.77
C ILE A 55 -10.24 18.55 5.71
N LEU A 56 -9.81 18.69 6.96
CA LEU A 56 -10.47 19.54 7.93
C LEU A 56 -10.43 21.03 7.54
N LEU A 57 -9.33 21.48 6.93
CA LEU A 57 -9.21 22.86 6.46
C LEU A 57 -10.13 23.17 5.28
N THR A 58 -10.29 22.20 4.36
CA THR A 58 -11.14 22.39 3.17
C THR A 58 -12.63 22.30 3.48
N ASN A 59 -13.02 21.51 4.47
CA ASN A 59 -14.41 21.31 4.85
C ASN A 59 -14.91 22.36 5.88
N GLY A 60 -14.05 23.28 6.33
CA GLY A 60 -14.39 24.25 7.37
C GLY A 60 -14.79 23.54 8.67
N ASN A 61 -15.63 24.20 9.49
CA ASN A 61 -16.11 23.69 10.77
C ASN A 61 -17.16 22.56 10.66
N ARG A 62 -17.35 21.98 9.48
CA ARG A 62 -18.22 20.83 9.31
C ARG A 62 -17.44 19.58 9.76
N SER A 63 -17.32 19.43 11.05
CA SER A 63 -16.63 18.31 11.67
C SER A 63 -17.45 17.03 11.56
N LYS A 64 -17.50 16.42 10.39
CA LYS A 64 -17.68 14.98 10.35
C LYS A 64 -16.33 14.41 10.73
N ALA A 65 -16.30 13.57 11.75
CA ALA A 65 -15.09 12.89 12.16
C ALA A 65 -14.44 12.23 10.94
N VAL A 66 -13.19 12.61 10.63
CA VAL A 66 -12.43 12.00 9.56
C VAL A 66 -11.99 10.63 10.05
N ASN A 67 -12.56 9.57 9.48
CA ASN A 67 -12.19 8.20 9.83
C ASN A 67 -11.07 7.67 8.91
N ASP A 68 -10.54 6.50 9.26
CA ASP A 68 -9.46 5.86 8.53
C ASP A 68 -9.82 5.56 7.07
N GLY A 69 -11.06 5.14 6.82
CA GLY A 69 -11.54 4.88 5.46
C GLY A 69 -11.51 6.11 4.58
N ILE A 70 -11.89 7.26 5.12
CA ILE A 70 -11.82 8.55 4.40
C ILE A 70 -10.36 8.92 4.08
N LEU A 71 -9.45 8.68 5.00
CA LEU A 71 -8.02 8.95 4.78
C LEU A 71 -7.43 8.06 3.68
N ILE A 72 -7.78 6.79 3.68
CA ILE A 72 -7.36 5.83 2.65
C ILE A 72 -7.91 6.28 1.28
N ASP A 73 -9.21 6.52 1.20
CA ASP A 73 -9.87 6.92 -0.03
C ASP A 73 -9.33 8.25 -0.58
N THR A 74 -9.03 9.19 0.31
CA THR A 74 -8.46 10.49 -0.05
C THR A 74 -7.07 10.35 -0.67
N LEU A 75 -6.21 9.51 -0.11
CA LEU A 75 -4.89 9.29 -0.68
C LEU A 75 -4.98 8.59 -2.05
N GLU A 76 -5.84 7.59 -2.18
CA GLU A 76 -6.06 6.92 -3.45
C GLU A 76 -6.61 7.90 -4.50
N ALA A 77 -7.56 8.75 -4.12
CA ALA A 77 -8.10 9.79 -5.01
C ALA A 77 -7.02 10.81 -5.41
N LEU A 78 -6.14 11.19 -4.48
CA LEU A 78 -5.01 12.07 -4.76
C LEU A 78 -4.06 11.47 -5.79
N ILE A 79 -3.72 10.19 -5.65
CA ILE A 79 -2.90 9.48 -6.63
C ILE A 79 -3.57 9.47 -8.01
N GLY A 80 -4.88 9.19 -8.05
CA GLY A 80 -5.65 9.23 -9.29
C GLY A 80 -5.64 10.61 -9.94
N ALA A 81 -5.78 11.67 -9.15
CA ALA A 81 -5.75 13.05 -9.62
C ALA A 81 -4.38 13.44 -10.18
N ILE A 82 -3.30 13.06 -9.50
CA ILE A 82 -1.93 13.29 -9.99
C ILE A 82 -1.72 12.59 -11.33
N PHE A 83 -2.22 11.36 -11.45
CA PHE A 83 -2.11 10.59 -12.69
C PHE A 83 -2.84 11.25 -13.85
N ILE A 84 -4.07 11.72 -13.64
CA ILE A 84 -4.85 12.39 -14.69
C ILE A 84 -4.20 13.71 -15.11
N ASP A 85 -3.72 14.48 -14.15
CA ASP A 85 -3.14 15.80 -14.40
C ASP A 85 -1.72 15.73 -14.97
N GLY A 86 -0.88 14.85 -14.42
CA GLY A 86 0.55 14.85 -14.70
C GLY A 86 1.11 13.60 -15.35
N GLY A 87 0.31 12.55 -15.53
CA GLY A 87 0.73 11.29 -16.14
C GLY A 87 1.53 10.39 -15.21
N LEU A 88 1.98 9.26 -15.76
CA LEU A 88 2.59 8.18 -14.99
C LEU A 88 3.93 8.55 -14.35
N ILE A 89 4.76 9.32 -15.05
CA ILE A 89 6.11 9.68 -14.54
C ILE A 89 6.00 10.48 -13.25
N LYS A 90 5.15 11.50 -13.22
CA LYS A 90 4.94 12.32 -12.01
C LYS A 90 4.30 11.52 -10.89
N THR A 91 3.35 10.67 -11.22
CA THR A 91 2.68 9.81 -10.23
C THR A 91 3.66 8.80 -9.64
N LYS A 92 4.49 8.18 -10.48
CA LYS A 92 5.54 7.26 -10.04
C LYS A 92 6.49 7.95 -9.04
N LYS A 93 6.91 9.16 -9.34
CA LYS A 93 7.76 9.94 -8.43
C LYS A 93 7.10 10.16 -7.08
N PHE A 94 5.84 10.61 -7.07
CA PHE A 94 5.08 10.83 -5.86
C PHE A 94 4.95 9.54 -5.03
N ILE A 95 4.59 8.44 -5.67
CA ILE A 95 4.42 7.15 -4.99
C ILE A 95 5.74 6.66 -4.42
N LEU A 96 6.82 6.66 -5.18
CA LEU A 96 8.11 6.17 -4.71
C LEU A 96 8.71 7.06 -3.62
N ASP A 97 8.53 8.37 -3.68
CA ASP A 97 8.97 9.27 -2.62
C ASP A 97 8.33 8.91 -1.26
N ASN A 98 7.13 8.34 -1.27
CA ASN A 98 6.40 7.98 -0.05
C ASN A 98 6.46 6.49 0.33
N TRP A 99 6.63 5.60 -0.63
CA TRP A 99 6.57 4.14 -0.40
C TRP A 99 7.92 3.43 -0.44
N GLU A 100 8.96 4.00 -1.09
CA GLU A 100 10.20 3.28 -1.32
C GLU A 100 10.85 2.77 -0.03
N LYS A 101 10.91 3.61 1.00
CA LYS A 101 11.47 3.21 2.30
C LYS A 101 10.70 2.06 2.94
N LEU A 102 9.38 2.09 2.85
CA LEU A 102 8.54 1.01 3.36
C LEU A 102 8.80 -0.29 2.60
N ALA A 103 8.94 -0.20 1.28
CA ALA A 103 9.24 -1.36 0.44
C ALA A 103 10.57 -2.00 0.79
N LEU A 104 11.59 -1.19 1.04
CA LEU A 104 12.94 -1.65 1.36
C LEU A 104 13.11 -2.13 2.80
N ASN A 105 12.18 -1.82 3.70
CA ASN A 105 12.21 -2.30 5.08
C ASN A 105 11.95 -3.81 5.20
N TYR A 106 11.27 -4.40 4.22
CA TYR A 106 11.04 -5.84 4.18
C TYR A 106 12.18 -6.54 3.43
N LYS A 107 13.18 -7.02 4.14
CA LYS A 107 14.29 -7.79 3.55
C LYS A 107 13.83 -9.13 3.00
N THR A 108 12.82 -9.72 3.63
CA THR A 108 12.15 -10.94 3.20
C THR A 108 10.67 -10.67 2.98
N PRO A 109 9.98 -11.43 2.10
CA PRO A 109 8.56 -11.23 1.89
C PRO A 109 7.77 -11.38 3.19
N PRO A 110 6.77 -10.51 3.45
CA PRO A 110 5.89 -10.69 4.59
C PRO A 110 5.05 -11.94 4.40
N LYS A 111 4.64 -12.58 5.50
CA LYS A 111 3.83 -13.80 5.49
C LYS A 111 2.42 -13.47 5.95
N ASP A 112 1.43 -14.03 5.26
CA ASP A 112 0.06 -13.94 5.69
C ASP A 112 -0.20 -14.89 6.89
N SER A 113 -1.35 -14.71 7.56
CA SER A 113 -1.71 -15.51 8.74
C SER A 113 -1.80 -17.00 8.42
N LYS A 114 -2.24 -17.36 7.22
CA LYS A 114 -2.36 -18.75 6.78
C LYS A 114 -0.98 -19.39 6.62
N SER A 115 -0.04 -18.70 5.98
CA SER A 115 1.33 -19.18 5.81
C SER A 115 2.03 -19.36 7.15
N LEU A 116 1.85 -18.42 8.08
CA LEU A 116 2.40 -18.51 9.44
C LEU A 116 1.86 -19.72 10.19
N LEU A 117 0.55 -19.97 10.09
CA LEU A 117 -0.09 -21.13 10.72
C LEU A 117 0.44 -22.44 10.14
N GLN A 118 0.59 -22.55 8.83
CA GLN A 118 1.14 -23.72 8.16
C GLN A 118 2.57 -24.00 8.60
N GLU A 119 3.42 -22.98 8.68
CA GLU A 119 4.80 -23.13 9.14
C GLU A 119 4.85 -23.58 10.60
N TRP A 120 4.02 -23.00 11.45
CA TRP A 120 3.94 -23.40 12.85
C TRP A 120 3.51 -24.86 12.96
N ALA A 121 2.50 -25.30 12.22
CA ALA A 121 2.03 -26.68 12.21
C ALA A 121 3.11 -27.64 11.74
N MET A 122 3.85 -27.31 10.69
CA MET A 122 4.96 -28.12 10.18
C MET A 122 6.10 -28.22 11.20
N ALA A 123 6.47 -27.12 11.86
CA ALA A 123 7.52 -27.08 12.88
C ALA A 123 7.18 -27.93 14.10
N ASN A 124 5.89 -28.11 14.41
CA ASN A 124 5.41 -28.88 15.54
C ASN A 124 4.89 -30.29 15.17
N ASN A 125 5.15 -30.74 13.95
CA ASN A 125 4.74 -32.05 13.41
C ASN A 125 3.22 -32.29 13.42
N PHE A 126 2.42 -31.25 13.31
CA PHE A 126 0.99 -31.38 13.12
C PHE A 126 0.62 -31.56 11.65
N ASN A 127 -0.42 -32.35 11.41
CA ASN A 127 -0.97 -32.47 10.06
C ASN A 127 -1.51 -31.14 9.59
N MET A 128 -1.19 -30.77 8.36
CA MET A 128 -1.72 -29.53 7.79
C MET A 128 -3.22 -29.62 7.59
N PRO A 129 -3.99 -28.55 7.88
CA PRO A 129 -5.40 -28.52 7.56
C PRO A 129 -5.58 -28.60 6.04
N ILE A 130 -6.55 -29.40 5.64
CA ILE A 130 -6.93 -29.58 4.24
C ILE A 130 -7.79 -28.40 3.79
#